data_3115429b65add0aa04c21d70db6c6992
#
_entry.id   3115429b65add0aa04c21d70db6c6992
#
_cell.length_a   1.000
_cell.length_b   1.000
_cell.length_c   1.000
_cell.angle_alpha   90.00
_cell.angle_beta   90.00
_cell.angle_gamma   90.00
#
_symmetry.space_group_name_H-M   'P 1'
#
loop_
_entity.id
_entity.type
_entity.pdbx_description
1 polymer ?
#
loop_
_entity_poly.entity_id
_entity_poly.type
_entity_poly.pdbx_seq_one_letter_code
_entity_poly.pdbx_strand_id
1 'polypeptide(L)'
;MCIRDRSKDLYDGVILEGSYSSNIDRPINYLGFEVGERVASPLQISNAIIGWSKQSDRMIVKEYGKTHEGRPLYVVFISSPSNLAKLDEIKENVNLLADGLNTNGNKARSIIKDLPAIAWMAYSIHGNETSGADAAIAAIYHFIASNDEETLKMLDDMLIIFDPLMNPDGRARFSKSLEQYRGTSPNYDDQSLLHTGDWPYGRTNHYFFDLNRDWIYQTQPETRGRVKLINEWRPQILLDAHEMGPQDTFMTGPPREPINKNIDNDLLKWGNIFAQDQGNAFDKRNWRFYTGEWHEDLYPGYSFYIQFRGTLGILYEQSRMAEDGVRRPEGTIQSYKESVHHQYISTMVNLKTLQKNSKLMYQDFWEGRKYNVSRESIYANRSFVILPTDNIGRLNTLIEKLQLQDIKLYKNDKPILVKNVLKQSGEILENYTIPIGSLIVPNRQSEAPLIAAMMEFDAKIDESVLVKEKQANLRDGSSIMYDTTAFNLSMMYGLDTITVPENLTSNLIPWKSKSSYLEFEENAVMWSVNGNDDRSVAFAARLMELGVEVRVINKKTSLSGHDLPRGSVVVILSLIHISEPTRPLYISYAV
;
A
#
# COMPACT_ATOMS: atom_id res chain seq x y z
N MET A 1 8.57 -41.21 22.09
CA MET A 1 9.13 -39.90 22.49
C MET A 1 8.56 -38.89 21.51
N CYS A 2 7.59 -38.09 21.96
CA CYS A 2 6.91 -37.14 21.06
C CYS A 2 7.83 -36.00 20.67
N ILE A 3 8.03 -35.83 19.36
CA ILE A 3 8.84 -34.76 18.73
C ILE A 3 8.28 -33.36 19.04
N ARG A 4 7.09 -33.28 19.63
CA ARG A 4 6.39 -32.03 20.00
C ARG A 4 7.06 -31.16 21.07
N ASP A 5 8.00 -31.70 21.85
CA ASP A 5 8.56 -30.96 23.00
C ASP A 5 9.82 -30.15 22.70
N ARG A 6 10.46 -30.32 21.53
CA ARG A 6 11.78 -29.69 21.27
C ARG A 6 11.73 -28.19 20.97
N SER A 7 10.64 -27.67 20.42
CA SER A 7 10.51 -26.22 20.19
C SER A 7 10.29 -25.43 21.50
N LYS A 8 9.73 -26.06 22.52
CA LYS A 8 9.59 -25.47 23.86
C LYS A 8 10.92 -25.34 24.60
N ASP A 9 11.85 -26.23 24.30
CA ASP A 9 13.18 -26.21 24.95
C ASP A 9 14.12 -25.16 24.36
N LEU A 10 13.81 -24.58 23.18
CA LEU A 10 14.65 -23.59 22.50
C LEU A 10 14.31 -22.14 22.90
N TYR A 11 13.06 -21.86 23.23
CA TYR A 11 12.57 -20.55 23.61
C TYR A 11 11.38 -20.67 24.57
N ASP A 12 11.56 -20.20 25.81
CA ASP A 12 10.59 -20.28 26.89
C ASP A 12 9.65 -19.08 26.99
N GLY A 13 9.86 -18.03 26.17
CA GLY A 13 9.01 -16.83 26.16
C GLY A 13 7.54 -17.16 25.90
N VAL A 14 6.65 -16.50 26.62
CA VAL A 14 5.19 -16.63 26.49
C VAL A 14 4.66 -15.45 25.69
N ILE A 15 4.04 -15.71 24.52
CA ILE A 15 3.50 -14.66 23.67
C ILE A 15 2.23 -14.06 24.25
N LEU A 16 1.31 -14.92 24.70
CA LEU A 16 0.03 -14.53 25.27
C LEU A 16 0.07 -14.71 26.80
N GLU A 17 0.57 -13.67 27.47
CA GLU A 17 0.57 -13.59 28.94
C GLU A 17 -0.71 -12.92 29.44
N GLY A 18 -1.23 -13.36 30.60
CA GLY A 18 -2.36 -12.73 31.26
C GLY A 18 -3.60 -13.60 31.35
N SER A 19 -4.71 -12.99 31.73
CA SER A 19 -6.02 -13.62 31.90
C SER A 19 -6.94 -13.26 30.73
N TYR A 20 -7.49 -14.27 30.10
CA TYR A 20 -8.36 -14.14 28.93
C TYR A 20 -9.75 -14.68 29.21
N SER A 21 -10.75 -14.08 28.58
CA SER A 21 -12.14 -14.51 28.65
C SER A 21 -12.32 -15.94 28.12
N SER A 22 -12.96 -16.80 28.91
CA SER A 22 -13.31 -18.18 28.51
C SER A 22 -14.41 -18.25 27.44
N ASN A 23 -15.09 -17.13 27.16
CA ASN A 23 -16.16 -17.05 26.16
C ASN A 23 -15.60 -16.84 24.73
N ILE A 24 -14.31 -16.63 24.61
CA ILE A 24 -13.65 -16.42 23.33
C ILE A 24 -12.66 -17.56 23.11
N ASP A 25 -12.85 -18.30 22.03
CA ASP A 25 -12.01 -19.43 21.68
C ASP A 25 -10.54 -19.00 21.52
N ARG A 26 -9.63 -19.77 22.12
CA ARG A 26 -8.19 -19.52 22.00
C ARG A 26 -7.72 -19.76 20.57
N PRO A 27 -6.61 -19.12 20.14
CA PRO A 27 -6.04 -19.33 18.82
C PRO A 27 -5.86 -20.81 18.45
N ILE A 28 -5.44 -21.66 19.39
CA ILE A 28 -5.25 -23.10 19.19
C ILE A 28 -6.50 -23.82 18.67
N ASN A 29 -7.70 -23.33 19.01
CA ASN A 29 -8.96 -23.94 18.55
C ASN A 29 -9.15 -23.81 17.02
N TYR A 30 -8.57 -22.77 16.41
CA TYR A 30 -8.62 -22.52 14.97
C TYR A 30 -7.36 -23.00 14.24
N LEU A 31 -6.20 -22.86 14.89
CA LEU A 31 -4.91 -23.21 14.31
C LEU A 31 -4.58 -24.69 14.43
N GLY A 32 -5.03 -25.35 15.52
CA GLY A 32 -4.66 -26.72 15.88
C GLY A 32 -3.29 -26.84 16.56
N PHE A 33 -2.63 -25.71 16.85
CA PHE A 33 -1.33 -25.59 17.52
C PHE A 33 -1.23 -24.24 18.23
N GLU A 34 -0.28 -24.07 19.16
CA GLU A 34 -0.07 -22.78 19.82
C GLU A 34 0.59 -21.77 18.85
N VAL A 35 0.28 -20.48 19.06
CA VAL A 35 0.86 -19.40 18.24
C VAL A 35 2.40 -19.43 18.30
N GLY A 36 3.04 -19.41 17.13
CA GLY A 36 4.49 -19.50 17.01
C GLY A 36 5.02 -20.95 17.01
N GLU A 37 4.19 -21.96 17.19
CA GLU A 37 4.62 -23.36 17.05
C GLU A 37 4.75 -23.77 15.57
N ARG A 38 3.83 -23.29 14.73
CA ARG A 38 3.80 -23.53 13.29
C ARG A 38 3.30 -22.30 12.54
N VAL A 39 3.55 -22.29 11.24
CA VAL A 39 3.04 -21.27 10.32
C VAL A 39 1.55 -21.50 10.05
N ALA A 40 0.70 -20.55 10.40
CA ALA A 40 -0.72 -20.61 10.12
C ALA A 40 -1.02 -20.41 8.62
N SER A 41 -1.88 -21.26 8.05
CA SER A 41 -2.35 -21.12 6.68
C SER A 41 -3.37 -19.98 6.54
N PRO A 42 -3.59 -19.42 5.33
CA PRO A 42 -4.62 -18.39 5.11
C PRO A 42 -6.02 -18.82 5.57
N LEU A 43 -6.36 -20.10 5.42
CA LEU A 43 -7.66 -20.61 5.86
C LEU A 43 -7.80 -20.61 7.39
N GLN A 44 -6.76 -21.03 8.12
CA GLN A 44 -6.76 -20.99 9.58
C GLN A 44 -6.88 -19.55 10.10
N ILE A 45 -6.13 -18.60 9.52
CA ILE A 45 -6.22 -17.17 9.85
C ILE A 45 -7.64 -16.64 9.62
N SER A 46 -8.20 -16.90 8.43
CA SER A 46 -9.57 -16.46 8.10
C SER A 46 -10.62 -17.07 9.04
N ASN A 47 -10.51 -18.36 9.35
CA ASN A 47 -11.43 -19.04 10.25
C ASN A 47 -11.38 -18.47 11.67
N ALA A 48 -10.18 -18.15 12.18
CA ALA A 48 -10.03 -17.50 13.49
C ALA A 48 -10.73 -16.13 13.51
N ILE A 49 -10.47 -15.28 12.51
CA ILE A 49 -11.05 -13.94 12.40
C ILE A 49 -12.59 -14.01 12.34
N ILE A 50 -13.14 -14.86 11.48
CA ILE A 50 -14.59 -15.02 11.33
C ILE A 50 -15.22 -15.70 12.55
N GLY A 51 -14.52 -16.62 13.18
CA GLY A 51 -14.97 -17.25 14.45
C GLY A 51 -15.08 -16.21 15.56
N TRP A 52 -14.02 -15.45 15.79
CA TRP A 52 -13.99 -14.43 16.85
C TRP A 52 -14.96 -13.27 16.61
N SER A 53 -15.24 -12.90 15.37
CA SER A 53 -16.23 -11.84 15.09
C SER A 53 -17.65 -12.17 15.57
N LYS A 54 -17.93 -13.44 15.84
CA LYS A 54 -19.21 -13.92 16.40
C LYS A 54 -19.19 -14.03 17.94
N GLN A 55 -18.02 -13.92 18.55
CA GLN A 55 -17.80 -14.15 19.97
C GLN A 55 -17.49 -12.87 20.75
N SER A 56 -17.01 -11.81 20.06
CA SER A 56 -16.57 -10.57 20.69
C SER A 56 -17.30 -9.36 20.12
N ASP A 57 -17.75 -8.47 21.00
CA ASP A 57 -18.30 -7.15 20.67
C ASP A 57 -17.22 -6.06 20.52
N ARG A 58 -15.94 -6.42 20.70
CA ARG A 58 -14.78 -5.54 20.56
C ARG A 58 -14.18 -5.56 19.16
N MET A 59 -14.78 -6.26 18.19
CA MET A 59 -14.29 -6.36 16.84
C MET A 59 -15.38 -6.32 15.77
N ILE A 60 -15.04 -5.74 14.62
CA ILE A 60 -15.84 -5.80 13.40
C ILE A 60 -14.91 -6.23 12.26
N VAL A 61 -15.35 -7.22 11.47
CA VAL A 61 -14.60 -7.69 10.29
C VAL A 61 -15.22 -7.10 9.03
N LYS A 62 -14.37 -6.59 8.13
CA LYS A 62 -14.77 -6.09 6.81
C LYS A 62 -13.93 -6.76 5.73
N GLU A 63 -14.59 -7.35 4.73
CA GLU A 63 -13.95 -7.75 3.49
C GLU A 63 -13.75 -6.51 2.62
N TYR A 64 -12.50 -6.22 2.20
CA TYR A 64 -12.19 -5.06 1.37
C TYR A 64 -11.90 -5.40 -0.10
N GLY A 65 -11.81 -6.68 -0.40
CA GLY A 65 -11.55 -7.16 -1.74
C GLY A 65 -11.30 -8.66 -1.78
N LYS A 66 -10.95 -9.13 -2.97
CA LYS A 66 -10.52 -10.50 -3.22
C LYS A 66 -9.23 -10.51 -4.01
N THR A 67 -8.39 -11.52 -3.76
CA THR A 67 -7.19 -11.78 -4.55
C THR A 67 -7.54 -12.32 -5.93
N HIS A 68 -6.55 -12.48 -6.80
CA HIS A 68 -6.71 -13.14 -8.10
C HIS A 68 -7.20 -14.59 -7.99
N GLU A 69 -6.88 -15.30 -6.90
CA GLU A 69 -7.38 -16.65 -6.63
C GLU A 69 -8.74 -16.66 -5.92
N GLY A 70 -9.36 -15.49 -5.73
CA GLY A 70 -10.68 -15.35 -5.11
C GLY A 70 -10.68 -15.44 -3.58
N ARG A 71 -9.51 -15.46 -2.91
CA ARG A 71 -9.44 -15.42 -1.44
C ARG A 71 -9.87 -14.07 -0.93
N PRO A 72 -10.69 -14.02 0.15
CA PRO A 72 -11.10 -12.76 0.73
C PRO A 72 -9.92 -12.04 1.41
N LEU A 73 -9.95 -10.72 1.33
CA LEU A 73 -9.03 -9.81 2.00
C LEU A 73 -9.78 -9.12 3.12
N TYR A 74 -9.37 -9.37 4.36
CA TYR A 74 -10.06 -8.88 5.55
C TYR A 74 -9.27 -7.80 6.27
N VAL A 75 -9.97 -6.77 6.75
CA VAL A 75 -9.51 -5.93 7.85
C VAL A 75 -10.38 -6.15 9.07
N VAL A 76 -9.75 -6.03 10.24
CA VAL A 76 -10.37 -6.22 11.53
C VAL A 76 -10.29 -4.92 12.31
N PHE A 77 -11.42 -4.29 12.55
CA PHE A 77 -11.54 -3.10 13.40
C PHE A 77 -11.68 -3.56 14.85
N ILE A 78 -10.79 -3.11 15.70
CA ILE A 78 -10.77 -3.44 17.13
C ILE A 78 -10.78 -2.15 17.94
N SER A 79 -11.73 -2.04 18.86
CA SER A 79 -11.88 -0.92 19.80
C SER A 79 -12.88 -1.30 20.88
N SER A 80 -13.18 -0.37 21.82
CA SER A 80 -14.31 -0.56 22.71
C SER A 80 -15.63 -0.60 21.95
N PRO A 81 -16.67 -1.31 22.44
CA PRO A 81 -17.98 -1.34 21.81
C PRO A 81 -18.58 0.05 21.57
N SER A 82 -18.28 1.00 22.45
CA SER A 82 -18.73 2.40 22.32
C SER A 82 -18.09 3.11 21.12
N ASN A 83 -16.81 2.88 20.84
CA ASN A 83 -16.13 3.42 19.66
C ASN A 83 -16.60 2.72 18.38
N LEU A 84 -16.75 1.39 18.40
CA LEU A 84 -17.24 0.64 17.24
C LEU A 84 -18.66 1.04 16.83
N ALA A 85 -19.49 1.47 17.76
CA ALA A 85 -20.81 2.02 17.47
C ALA A 85 -20.77 3.40 16.77
N LYS A 86 -19.62 4.10 16.78
CA LYS A 86 -19.41 5.45 16.23
C LYS A 86 -18.42 5.48 15.07
N LEU A 87 -18.18 4.38 14.39
CA LEU A 87 -17.18 4.30 13.31
C LEU A 87 -17.39 5.36 12.22
N ASP A 88 -18.63 5.65 11.83
CA ASP A 88 -18.90 6.68 10.81
C ASP A 88 -18.57 8.09 11.32
N GLU A 89 -18.86 8.41 12.58
CA GLU A 89 -18.48 9.68 13.20
C GLU A 89 -16.96 9.83 13.30
N ILE A 90 -16.25 8.77 13.72
CA ILE A 90 -14.78 8.76 13.81
C ILE A 90 -14.18 9.01 12.41
N LYS A 91 -14.71 8.32 11.40
CA LYS A 91 -14.27 8.48 10.01
C LYS A 91 -14.53 9.89 9.48
N GLU A 92 -15.69 10.47 9.74
CA GLU A 92 -16.01 11.85 9.36
C GLU A 92 -15.05 12.84 10.03
N ASN A 93 -14.81 12.69 11.33
CA ASN A 93 -13.95 13.57 12.10
C ASN A 93 -12.50 13.56 11.62
N VAL A 94 -11.92 12.39 11.35
CA VAL A 94 -10.54 12.33 10.81
C VAL A 94 -10.44 12.94 9.41
N ASN A 95 -11.47 12.77 8.57
CA ASN A 95 -11.50 13.39 7.25
C ASN A 95 -11.69 14.91 7.31
N LEU A 96 -12.39 15.45 8.32
CA LEU A 96 -12.42 16.89 8.58
C LEU A 96 -11.04 17.44 8.96
N LEU A 97 -10.24 16.72 9.74
CA LEU A 97 -8.84 17.12 10.01
C LEU A 97 -7.99 17.08 8.75
N ALA A 98 -8.21 16.12 7.87
CA ALA A 98 -7.46 15.96 6.62
C ALA A 98 -7.78 17.04 5.57
N ASP A 99 -8.91 17.73 5.69
CA ASP A 99 -9.35 18.77 4.76
C ASP A 99 -8.66 20.09 5.02
N GLY A 100 -7.54 20.33 5.31
CA GLY A 100 -6.80 21.59 5.58
C GLY A 100 -7.47 22.94 5.24
N LEU A 101 -8.48 22.96 4.36
CA LEU A 101 -9.20 24.18 3.94
C LEU A 101 -10.38 24.53 4.84
N ASN A 102 -11.23 23.56 5.19
CA ASN A 102 -12.56 23.80 5.77
C ASN A 102 -12.60 23.63 7.29
N THR A 103 -11.52 23.19 7.92
CA THR A 103 -11.44 22.98 9.36
C THR A 103 -10.56 24.03 10.02
N ASN A 104 -11.18 24.98 10.74
CA ASN A 104 -10.45 26.00 11.50
C ASN A 104 -9.87 25.43 12.81
N GLY A 105 -8.95 26.19 13.44
CA GLY A 105 -8.23 25.73 14.63
C GLY A 105 -9.10 25.39 15.84
N ASN A 106 -10.26 26.07 16.04
CA ASN A 106 -11.16 25.75 17.14
C ASN A 106 -11.87 24.41 16.90
N LYS A 107 -12.35 24.18 15.68
CA LYS A 107 -12.98 22.93 15.29
C LYS A 107 -11.98 21.79 15.33
N ALA A 108 -10.76 21.98 14.83
CA ALA A 108 -9.70 20.98 14.89
C ALA A 108 -9.38 20.57 16.33
N ARG A 109 -9.17 21.52 17.23
CA ARG A 109 -8.92 21.23 18.66
C ARG A 109 -10.07 20.46 19.32
N SER A 110 -11.32 20.81 19.00
CA SER A 110 -12.49 20.07 19.50
C SER A 110 -12.51 18.63 19.01
N ILE A 111 -12.28 18.41 17.70
CA ILE A 111 -12.22 17.06 17.14
C ILE A 111 -11.07 16.25 17.78
N ILE A 112 -9.87 16.81 17.82
CA ILE A 112 -8.67 16.14 18.34
C ILE A 112 -8.86 15.69 19.79
N LYS A 113 -9.56 16.49 20.60
CA LYS A 113 -9.80 16.17 22.02
C LYS A 113 -10.48 14.80 22.17
N ASP A 114 -11.51 14.53 21.38
CA ASP A 114 -12.42 13.39 21.57
C ASP A 114 -12.15 12.23 20.58
N LEU A 115 -11.40 12.48 19.50
CA LEU A 115 -11.10 11.49 18.46
C LEU A 115 -10.18 10.37 19.02
N PRO A 116 -10.54 9.08 18.95
CA PRO A 116 -9.63 8.00 19.30
C PRO A 116 -8.42 7.97 18.36
N ALA A 117 -7.28 7.48 18.83
CA ALA A 117 -6.12 7.24 17.97
C ALA A 117 -6.46 6.17 16.93
N ILE A 118 -6.00 6.33 15.70
CA ILE A 118 -6.23 5.34 14.63
C ILE A 118 -4.89 4.74 14.22
N ALA A 119 -4.75 3.41 14.37
CA ALA A 119 -3.59 2.64 13.92
C ALA A 119 -3.99 1.67 12.80
N TRP A 120 -3.16 1.55 11.77
CA TRP A 120 -3.26 0.52 10.74
C TRP A 120 -2.09 -0.46 10.90
N MET A 121 -2.39 -1.70 11.26
CA MET A 121 -1.41 -2.73 11.57
C MET A 121 -1.43 -3.77 10.45
N ALA A 122 -0.44 -3.69 9.52
CA ALA A 122 -0.40 -4.49 8.30
C ALA A 122 0.69 -5.57 8.35
N TYR A 123 0.34 -6.78 7.89
CA TYR A 123 1.20 -7.95 8.01
C TYR A 123 1.20 -8.80 6.74
N SER A 124 2.34 -9.42 6.48
CA SER A 124 2.51 -10.45 5.44
C SER A 124 2.11 -9.96 4.04
N ILE A 125 2.61 -8.78 3.64
CA ILE A 125 2.51 -8.31 2.26
C ILE A 125 3.31 -9.21 1.32
N HIS A 126 4.40 -9.79 1.84
CA HIS A 126 5.08 -10.93 1.25
C HIS A 126 4.58 -12.21 1.95
N GLY A 127 4.01 -13.14 1.18
CA GLY A 127 3.33 -14.30 1.75
C GLY A 127 4.26 -15.30 2.44
N ASN A 128 5.55 -15.30 2.10
CA ASN A 128 6.58 -16.14 2.72
C ASN A 128 7.24 -15.50 3.96
N GLU A 129 6.86 -14.29 4.33
CA GLU A 129 7.24 -13.61 5.57
C GLU A 129 6.15 -13.86 6.61
N THR A 130 6.35 -14.88 7.42
CA THR A 130 5.22 -15.57 8.07
C THR A 130 4.96 -15.16 9.51
N SER A 131 5.98 -14.77 10.27
CA SER A 131 5.86 -14.48 11.70
C SER A 131 4.93 -13.30 12.00
N GLY A 132 4.87 -12.30 11.09
CA GLY A 132 4.01 -11.14 11.26
C GLY A 132 2.53 -11.47 11.32
N ALA A 133 2.01 -12.29 10.37
CA ALA A 133 0.60 -12.67 10.37
C ALA A 133 0.22 -13.52 11.61
N ASP A 134 1.12 -14.38 12.09
CA ASP A 134 0.90 -15.17 13.29
C ASP A 134 0.94 -14.28 14.55
N ALA A 135 1.79 -13.25 14.58
CA ALA A 135 1.78 -12.23 15.62
C ALA A 135 0.49 -11.39 15.59
N ALA A 136 -0.04 -11.09 14.39
CA ALA A 136 -1.34 -10.42 14.27
C ALA A 136 -2.48 -11.23 14.88
N ILE A 137 -2.51 -12.56 14.67
CA ILE A 137 -3.49 -13.45 15.32
C ILE A 137 -3.39 -13.38 16.85
N ALA A 138 -2.16 -13.39 17.39
CA ALA A 138 -1.95 -13.23 18.83
C ALA A 138 -2.45 -11.87 19.33
N ALA A 139 -2.12 -10.77 18.63
CA ALA A 139 -2.53 -9.42 19.01
C ALA A 139 -4.04 -9.23 18.92
N ILE A 140 -4.70 -9.70 17.86
CA ILE A 140 -6.16 -9.67 17.72
C ILE A 140 -6.79 -10.40 18.89
N TYR A 141 -6.36 -11.64 19.18
CA TYR A 141 -6.90 -12.40 20.30
C TYR A 141 -6.69 -11.69 21.65
N HIS A 142 -5.50 -11.12 21.88
CA HIS A 142 -5.22 -10.35 23.08
C HIS A 142 -6.25 -9.23 23.29
N PHE A 143 -6.47 -8.38 22.29
CA PHE A 143 -7.38 -7.24 22.41
C PHE A 143 -8.85 -7.64 22.60
N ILE A 144 -9.30 -8.70 21.94
CA ILE A 144 -10.70 -9.11 22.03
C ILE A 144 -11.01 -9.92 23.30
N ALA A 145 -10.02 -10.61 23.88
CA ALA A 145 -10.22 -11.57 24.96
C ALA A 145 -9.65 -11.13 26.32
N SER A 146 -8.65 -10.23 26.36
CA SER A 146 -8.08 -9.75 27.62
C SER A 146 -9.07 -8.86 28.39
N ASN A 147 -9.06 -8.98 29.72
CA ASN A 147 -9.82 -8.15 30.65
C ASN A 147 -8.91 -7.30 31.56
N ASP A 148 -7.61 -7.20 31.25
CA ASP A 148 -6.74 -6.32 32.02
C ASP A 148 -7.04 -4.84 31.74
N GLU A 149 -6.88 -4.01 32.77
CA GLU A 149 -7.26 -2.58 32.73
C GLU A 149 -6.50 -1.79 31.67
N GLU A 150 -5.23 -2.14 31.41
CA GLU A 150 -4.41 -1.45 30.42
C GLU A 150 -4.96 -1.70 29.01
N THR A 151 -5.31 -2.96 28.68
CA THR A 151 -5.90 -3.31 27.40
C THR A 151 -7.27 -2.65 27.22
N LEU A 152 -8.14 -2.68 28.25
CA LEU A 152 -9.45 -2.03 28.18
C LEU A 152 -9.33 -0.53 27.95
N LYS A 153 -8.41 0.13 28.66
CA LYS A 153 -8.12 1.55 28.45
C LYS A 153 -7.61 1.83 27.03
N MET A 154 -6.74 0.99 26.50
CA MET A 154 -6.25 1.14 25.14
C MET A 154 -7.39 1.02 24.12
N LEU A 155 -8.33 0.12 24.31
CA LEU A 155 -9.52 -0.02 23.46
C LEU A 155 -10.44 1.21 23.52
N ASP A 156 -10.55 1.87 24.66
CA ASP A 156 -11.29 3.14 24.76
C ASP A 156 -10.60 4.30 24.06
N ASP A 157 -9.28 4.37 24.13
CA ASP A 157 -8.47 5.45 23.57
C ASP A 157 -8.20 5.29 22.06
N MET A 158 -8.41 4.10 21.47
CA MET A 158 -7.92 3.78 20.12
C MET A 158 -8.92 3.00 19.27
N LEU A 159 -8.82 3.20 17.97
CA LEU A 159 -9.32 2.32 16.92
C LEU A 159 -8.13 1.65 16.23
N ILE A 160 -7.97 0.35 16.45
CA ILE A 160 -6.90 -0.45 15.86
C ILE A 160 -7.46 -1.21 14.66
N ILE A 161 -6.89 -0.99 13.49
CA ILE A 161 -7.30 -1.66 12.25
C ILE A 161 -6.20 -2.65 11.88
N PHE A 162 -6.46 -3.94 12.03
CA PHE A 162 -5.56 -4.99 11.60
C PHE A 162 -5.84 -5.38 10.15
N ASP A 163 -4.81 -5.41 9.31
CA ASP A 163 -4.76 -6.08 7.99
C ASP A 163 -3.84 -7.30 8.14
N PRO A 164 -4.36 -8.42 8.68
CA PRO A 164 -3.52 -9.48 9.25
C PRO A 164 -2.84 -10.34 8.21
N LEU A 165 -3.30 -10.30 6.95
CA LEU A 165 -2.76 -11.11 5.87
C LEU A 165 -2.98 -10.42 4.53
N MET A 166 -2.05 -9.52 4.15
CA MET A 166 -2.16 -8.73 2.94
C MET A 166 -2.01 -9.54 1.64
N ASN A 167 -1.34 -10.69 1.69
CA ASN A 167 -1.06 -11.55 0.53
C ASN A 167 -1.40 -13.01 0.81
N PRO A 168 -2.69 -13.38 0.88
CA PRO A 168 -3.09 -14.75 1.15
C PRO A 168 -2.72 -15.74 0.02
N ASP A 169 -2.58 -15.30 -1.24
CA ASP A 169 -2.17 -16.17 -2.35
C ASP A 169 -0.71 -16.57 -2.22
N GLY A 170 0.18 -15.61 -1.94
CA GLY A 170 1.59 -15.89 -1.65
C GLY A 170 1.76 -16.77 -0.41
N ARG A 171 1.03 -16.46 0.67
CA ARG A 171 1.03 -17.26 1.90
C ARG A 171 0.56 -18.70 1.67
N ALA A 172 -0.50 -18.91 0.87
CA ALA A 172 -0.99 -20.26 0.54
C ALA A 172 0.07 -21.08 -0.20
N ARG A 173 0.78 -20.45 -1.14
CA ARG A 173 1.87 -21.08 -1.88
C ARG A 173 3.00 -21.52 -0.95
N PHE A 174 3.45 -20.62 -0.05
CA PHE A 174 4.50 -20.94 0.92
C PHE A 174 4.06 -22.01 1.92
N SER A 175 2.83 -21.95 2.44
CA SER A 175 2.29 -22.95 3.38
C SER A 175 2.28 -24.36 2.78
N LYS A 176 1.98 -24.49 1.48
CA LYS A 176 2.04 -25.79 0.77
C LYS A 176 3.48 -26.30 0.64
N SER A 177 4.44 -25.43 0.39
CA SER A 177 5.85 -25.79 0.39
C SER A 177 6.29 -26.29 1.76
N LEU A 178 5.87 -25.64 2.85
CA LEU A 178 6.15 -26.10 4.22
C LEU A 178 5.57 -27.51 4.48
N GLU A 179 4.33 -27.77 4.09
CA GLU A 179 3.71 -29.09 4.23
C GLU A 179 4.49 -30.17 3.50
N GLN A 180 5.06 -29.85 2.33
CA GLN A 180 5.83 -30.76 1.52
C GLN A 180 7.21 -31.08 2.10
N TYR A 181 7.89 -30.07 2.68
CA TYR A 181 9.28 -30.21 3.15
C TYR A 181 9.41 -30.40 4.66
N ARG A 182 8.31 -30.42 5.40
CA ARG A 182 8.30 -30.69 6.83
C ARG A 182 8.78 -32.11 7.11
N GLY A 183 9.91 -32.23 7.82
CA GLY A 183 10.49 -33.50 8.21
C GLY A 183 9.97 -34.03 9.55
N THR A 184 10.42 -35.23 9.92
CA THR A 184 10.19 -35.82 11.23
C THR A 184 11.14 -35.32 12.30
N SER A 185 12.24 -34.69 11.90
CA SER A 185 13.24 -34.05 12.74
C SER A 185 13.39 -32.58 12.34
N PRO A 186 13.66 -31.68 13.30
CA PRO A 186 13.87 -30.26 12.97
C PRO A 186 15.04 -30.07 12.01
N ASN A 187 14.86 -29.18 11.05
CA ASN A 187 15.89 -28.75 10.12
C ASN A 187 16.25 -27.28 10.37
N TYR A 188 17.44 -27.03 10.91
CA TYR A 188 17.93 -25.69 11.27
C TYR A 188 18.82 -25.05 10.18
N ASP A 189 18.94 -25.68 9.02
CA ASP A 189 19.69 -25.14 7.87
C ASP A 189 18.85 -24.10 7.14
N ASP A 190 19.27 -22.86 7.21
CA ASP A 190 18.60 -21.70 6.61
C ASP A 190 18.49 -21.76 5.08
N GLN A 191 19.31 -22.60 4.43
CA GLN A 191 19.27 -22.82 2.98
C GLN A 191 18.32 -23.94 2.56
N SER A 192 17.74 -24.65 3.51
CA SER A 192 16.82 -25.75 3.20
C SER A 192 15.52 -25.23 2.56
N LEU A 193 14.88 -26.07 1.75
CA LEU A 193 13.59 -25.75 1.13
C LEU A 193 12.46 -25.55 2.16
N LEU A 194 12.63 -26.05 3.38
CA LEU A 194 11.71 -25.76 4.48
C LEU A 194 11.67 -24.25 4.79
N HIS A 195 12.83 -23.57 4.80
CA HIS A 195 12.93 -22.14 5.15
C HIS A 195 12.83 -21.23 3.93
N THR A 196 13.33 -21.65 2.78
CA THR A 196 13.33 -20.84 1.56
C THR A 196 12.05 -21.00 0.73
N GLY A 197 11.42 -22.18 0.77
CA GLY A 197 10.31 -22.56 -0.10
C GLY A 197 10.78 -22.94 -1.51
N ASP A 198 9.85 -23.50 -2.29
CA ASP A 198 10.03 -23.73 -3.73
C ASP A 198 9.79 -22.46 -4.52
N TRP A 199 10.46 -22.33 -5.68
CA TRP A 199 10.09 -21.32 -6.66
C TRP A 199 8.60 -21.45 -7.02
N PRO A 200 7.83 -20.36 -7.00
CA PRO A 200 8.17 -18.95 -6.85
C PRO A 200 8.07 -18.40 -5.40
N TYR A 201 8.45 -19.15 -4.41
CA TYR A 201 8.73 -18.81 -3.01
C TYR A 201 7.59 -18.21 -2.17
N GLY A 202 6.52 -17.76 -2.75
CA GLY A 202 5.39 -17.12 -2.03
C GLY A 202 5.57 -15.66 -1.64
N ARG A 203 6.65 -14.97 -2.06
CA ARG A 203 6.83 -13.53 -1.85
C ARG A 203 5.74 -12.72 -2.53
N THR A 204 5.50 -13.00 -3.80
CA THR A 204 4.60 -12.27 -4.70
C THR A 204 3.16 -12.75 -4.61
N ASN A 205 2.22 -12.00 -5.21
CA ASN A 205 0.84 -12.45 -5.39
C ASN A 205 0.72 -13.55 -6.46
N HIS A 206 -0.50 -13.90 -6.88
CA HIS A 206 -0.75 -14.95 -7.88
C HIS A 206 0.04 -14.74 -9.18
N TYR A 207 0.07 -13.52 -9.71
CA TYR A 207 0.72 -13.18 -10.99
C TYR A 207 2.15 -12.66 -10.84
N PHE A 208 2.81 -12.95 -9.73
CA PHE A 208 4.21 -12.59 -9.46
C PHE A 208 4.48 -11.08 -9.31
N PHE A 209 3.45 -10.30 -8.98
CA PHE A 209 3.65 -8.91 -8.60
C PHE A 209 4.07 -8.81 -7.13
N ASP A 210 5.11 -8.02 -6.87
CA ASP A 210 5.47 -7.62 -5.52
C ASP A 210 4.49 -6.55 -5.03
N LEU A 211 3.61 -6.90 -4.11
CA LEU A 211 2.60 -5.99 -3.57
C LEU A 211 3.22 -4.82 -2.80
N ASN A 212 4.47 -4.98 -2.30
CA ASN A 212 5.21 -3.89 -1.65
C ASN A 212 6.00 -3.03 -2.65
N ARG A 213 5.65 -3.06 -3.93
CA ARG A 213 6.09 -2.14 -4.98
C ARG A 213 4.91 -1.46 -5.67
N ASP A 214 3.67 -1.82 -5.31
CA ASP A 214 2.44 -1.45 -6.02
C ASP A 214 1.66 -0.29 -5.37
N TRP A 215 2.14 0.28 -4.24
CA TRP A 215 1.38 1.23 -3.44
C TRP A 215 0.93 2.49 -4.20
N ILE A 216 1.80 3.09 -5.02
CA ILE A 216 1.43 4.25 -5.86
C ILE A 216 0.86 3.81 -7.23
N TYR A 217 1.22 2.62 -7.69
CA TYR A 217 0.80 2.13 -9.01
C TYR A 217 -0.59 1.53 -8.99
N GLN A 218 -0.98 0.87 -7.90
CA GLN A 218 -2.32 0.33 -7.68
C GLN A 218 -2.80 -0.54 -8.86
N THR A 219 -1.92 -1.40 -9.33
CA THR A 219 -2.21 -2.30 -10.44
C THR A 219 -2.93 -3.57 -9.98
N GLN A 220 -2.71 -3.96 -8.72
CA GLN A 220 -3.22 -5.20 -8.16
C GLN A 220 -4.51 -4.96 -7.33
N PRO A 221 -5.47 -5.90 -7.37
CA PRO A 221 -6.73 -5.77 -6.63
C PRO A 221 -6.51 -5.65 -5.11
N GLU A 222 -5.50 -6.36 -4.57
CA GLU A 222 -5.11 -6.32 -3.17
C GLU A 222 -4.73 -4.90 -2.74
N THR A 223 -3.90 -4.23 -3.53
CA THR A 223 -3.45 -2.87 -3.25
C THR A 223 -4.59 -1.86 -3.39
N ARG A 224 -5.40 -1.95 -4.45
CA ARG A 224 -6.53 -1.03 -4.68
C ARG A 224 -7.53 -1.03 -3.52
N GLY A 225 -7.91 -2.22 -3.06
CA GLY A 225 -8.85 -2.35 -1.95
C GLY A 225 -8.32 -1.76 -0.65
N ARG A 226 -7.05 -2.06 -0.33
CA ARG A 226 -6.36 -1.56 0.87
C ARG A 226 -6.20 -0.05 0.85
N VAL A 227 -5.65 0.50 -0.23
CA VAL A 227 -5.42 1.95 -0.37
C VAL A 227 -6.72 2.73 -0.24
N LYS A 228 -7.82 2.24 -0.82
CA LYS A 228 -9.14 2.86 -0.66
C LYS A 228 -9.55 2.98 0.81
N LEU A 229 -9.41 1.90 1.59
CA LEU A 229 -9.75 1.92 3.02
C LEU A 229 -8.80 2.82 3.82
N ILE A 230 -7.50 2.76 3.57
CA ILE A 230 -6.53 3.63 4.24
C ILE A 230 -6.88 5.10 3.98
N ASN A 231 -7.30 5.45 2.76
CA ASN A 231 -7.73 6.80 2.42
C ASN A 231 -9.01 7.23 3.17
N GLU A 232 -9.91 6.29 3.45
CA GLU A 232 -11.12 6.56 4.24
C GLU A 232 -10.80 6.79 5.73
N TRP A 233 -9.86 6.04 6.30
CA TRP A 233 -9.58 6.01 7.74
C TRP A 233 -8.41 6.88 8.19
N ARG A 234 -7.50 7.24 7.29
CA ARG A 234 -6.35 8.13 7.54
C ARG A 234 -5.67 7.86 8.88
N PRO A 235 -5.09 6.67 9.07
CA PRO A 235 -4.47 6.28 10.34
C PRO A 235 -3.30 7.20 10.68
N GLN A 236 -3.00 7.34 11.97
CA GLN A 236 -1.84 8.11 12.43
C GLN A 236 -0.53 7.35 12.23
N ILE A 237 -0.59 6.02 12.35
CA ILE A 237 0.52 5.12 12.01
C ILE A 237 0.05 4.02 11.07
N LEU A 238 0.94 3.62 10.18
CA LEU A 238 0.83 2.38 9.40
C LEU A 238 2.06 1.54 9.68
N LEU A 239 1.85 0.40 10.33
CA LEU A 239 2.87 -0.61 10.46
C LEU A 239 2.88 -1.50 9.22
N ASP A 240 4.07 -1.76 8.69
CA ASP A 240 4.35 -2.81 7.70
C ASP A 240 5.38 -3.80 8.26
N ALA A 241 4.92 -4.99 8.60
CA ALA A 241 5.72 -6.01 9.27
C ALA A 241 6.28 -7.01 8.26
N HIS A 242 7.60 -7.06 8.18
CA HIS A 242 8.38 -7.82 7.21
C HIS A 242 9.32 -8.84 7.84
N GLU A 243 9.96 -9.62 6.98
CA GLU A 243 11.08 -10.50 7.30
C GLU A 243 12.20 -10.34 6.27
N MET A 244 13.43 -10.30 6.75
CA MET A 244 14.67 -10.17 5.98
C MET A 244 15.47 -11.49 5.95
N GLY A 245 16.78 -11.43 5.76
CA GLY A 245 17.64 -12.61 5.71
C GLY A 245 17.55 -13.47 6.97
N PRO A 246 17.66 -14.81 6.84
CA PRO A 246 17.49 -15.72 7.99
C PRO A 246 18.57 -15.59 9.05
N GLN A 247 19.74 -15.04 8.70
CA GLN A 247 20.86 -14.79 9.63
C GLN A 247 20.85 -13.39 10.24
N ASP A 248 19.94 -12.53 9.79
CA ASP A 248 19.74 -11.20 10.40
C ASP A 248 19.00 -11.31 11.74
N THR A 249 18.92 -10.22 12.48
CA THR A 249 18.24 -10.21 13.78
C THR A 249 16.86 -9.56 13.65
N PHE A 250 16.70 -8.38 14.17
CA PHE A 250 15.50 -7.56 14.06
C PHE A 250 15.92 -6.13 13.74
N MET A 251 15.22 -5.49 12.82
CA MET A 251 15.46 -4.11 12.44
C MET A 251 14.19 -3.28 12.60
N THR A 252 14.36 -2.06 13.09
CA THR A 252 13.33 -1.02 13.10
C THR A 252 13.93 0.31 12.67
N GLY A 253 13.06 1.30 12.35
CA GLY A 253 13.50 2.66 12.03
C GLY A 253 14.42 3.30 13.11
N PRO A 254 14.86 4.53 12.89
CA PRO A 254 14.50 5.41 11.78
C PRO A 254 15.23 5.06 10.47
N PRO A 255 14.73 5.57 9.31
CA PRO A 255 15.42 5.38 8.03
C PRO A 255 16.71 6.21 7.96
N ARG A 256 17.60 5.82 7.04
CA ARG A 256 18.79 6.59 6.66
C ARG A 256 18.50 7.40 5.37
N GLU A 257 19.41 8.32 5.06
CA GLU A 257 19.41 9.00 3.76
C GLU A 257 19.73 8.00 2.60
N PRO A 258 19.10 8.18 1.41
CA PRO A 258 18.27 9.33 1.03
C PRO A 258 16.81 9.22 1.52
N ILE A 259 16.31 10.33 2.04
CA ILE A 259 14.90 10.50 2.42
C ILE A 259 14.23 11.44 1.42
N ASN A 260 13.02 11.12 0.98
CA ASN A 260 12.29 11.95 0.03
C ASN A 260 11.95 13.31 0.65
N LYS A 261 12.32 14.38 -0.04
CA LYS A 261 12.15 15.78 0.45
C LYS A 261 10.68 16.21 0.61
N ASN A 262 9.74 15.40 0.15
CA ASN A 262 8.31 15.63 0.32
C ASN A 262 7.75 14.95 1.59
N ILE A 263 8.56 14.22 2.35
CA ILE A 263 8.16 13.70 3.67
C ILE A 263 8.28 14.81 4.71
N ASP A 264 7.25 14.97 5.54
CA ASP A 264 7.22 15.98 6.58
C ASP A 264 8.24 15.67 7.68
N ASN A 265 8.98 16.69 8.12
CA ASN A 265 9.98 16.58 9.18
C ASN A 265 9.37 16.13 10.54
N ASP A 266 8.11 16.43 10.81
CA ASP A 266 7.47 15.97 12.04
C ASP A 266 7.26 14.45 12.04
N LEU A 267 7.03 13.82 10.88
CA LEU A 267 6.99 12.36 10.76
C LEU A 267 8.36 11.74 11.07
N LEU A 268 9.46 12.36 10.65
CA LEU A 268 10.81 11.89 10.99
C LEU A 268 11.09 11.97 12.50
N LYS A 269 10.61 13.03 13.17
CA LYS A 269 10.71 13.13 14.63
C LYS A 269 9.90 12.04 15.33
N TRP A 270 8.67 11.79 14.88
CA TRP A 270 7.83 10.71 15.41
C TRP A 270 8.48 9.36 15.17
N GLY A 271 9.03 9.10 13.99
CA GLY A 271 9.76 7.86 13.68
C GLY A 271 10.87 7.56 14.68
N ASN A 272 11.64 8.58 15.09
CA ASN A 272 12.69 8.44 16.12
C ASN A 272 12.10 8.04 17.49
N ILE A 273 10.97 8.63 17.92
CA ILE A 273 10.32 8.30 19.20
C ILE A 273 9.83 6.84 19.18
N PHE A 274 9.17 6.41 18.10
CA PHE A 274 8.71 5.02 17.98
C PHE A 274 9.86 4.02 17.95
N ALA A 275 10.92 4.31 17.20
CA ALA A 275 12.11 3.47 17.16
C ALA A 275 12.81 3.36 18.54
N GLN A 276 12.90 4.46 19.28
CA GLN A 276 13.49 4.46 20.62
C GLN A 276 12.67 3.62 21.62
N ASP A 277 11.35 3.77 21.63
CA ASP A 277 10.47 3.00 22.51
C ASP A 277 10.53 1.51 22.19
N GLN A 278 10.62 1.16 20.92
CA GLN A 278 10.77 -0.21 20.45
C GLN A 278 12.12 -0.80 20.85
N GLY A 279 13.22 -0.07 20.64
CA GLY A 279 14.56 -0.47 21.10
C GLY A 279 14.62 -0.70 22.60
N ASN A 280 14.04 0.21 23.40
CA ASN A 280 13.95 0.06 24.85
C ASN A 280 13.19 -1.20 25.29
N ALA A 281 12.18 -1.63 24.51
CA ALA A 281 11.44 -2.85 24.82
C ALA A 281 12.22 -4.12 24.51
N PHE A 282 13.06 -4.09 23.48
CA PHE A 282 13.98 -5.17 23.13
C PHE A 282 15.13 -5.27 24.12
N ASP A 283 15.75 -4.15 24.51
CA ASP A 283 16.81 -4.10 25.53
C ASP A 283 16.36 -4.72 26.87
N LYS A 284 15.14 -4.42 27.33
CA LYS A 284 14.55 -5.01 28.54
C LYS A 284 14.43 -6.54 28.50
N ARG A 285 14.41 -7.12 27.29
CA ARG A 285 14.29 -8.57 27.06
C ARG A 285 15.63 -9.20 26.66
N ASN A 286 16.71 -8.40 26.57
CA ASN A 286 18.01 -8.80 26.04
C ASN A 286 17.92 -9.37 24.61
N TRP A 287 17.01 -8.85 23.81
CA TRP A 287 16.87 -9.21 22.40
C TRP A 287 17.78 -8.36 21.52
N ARG A 288 18.37 -8.97 20.51
CA ARG A 288 19.24 -8.29 19.55
C ARG A 288 18.40 -7.54 18.51
N PHE A 289 18.79 -6.31 18.22
CA PHE A 289 18.20 -5.50 17.15
C PHE A 289 19.23 -4.47 16.65
N TYR A 290 18.92 -3.86 15.51
CA TYR A 290 19.64 -2.69 15.01
C TYR A 290 18.67 -1.69 14.36
N THR A 291 19.12 -0.43 14.26
CA THR A 291 18.32 0.70 13.82
C THR A 291 19.08 1.56 12.81
N GLY A 292 18.35 2.28 11.95
CA GLY A 292 18.80 3.52 11.33
C GLY A 292 19.74 3.46 10.14
N GLU A 293 20.28 2.31 9.74
CA GLU A 293 21.31 2.28 8.70
C GLU A 293 21.00 1.39 7.50
N TRP A 294 19.84 0.77 7.48
CA TRP A 294 19.57 -0.27 6.51
C TRP A 294 18.61 0.15 5.39
N HIS A 295 17.54 0.88 5.67
CA HIS A 295 16.56 1.30 4.67
C HIS A 295 16.49 2.82 4.54
N GLU A 296 16.07 3.28 3.37
CA GLU A 296 15.82 4.67 3.03
C GLU A 296 14.35 4.91 2.68
N ASP A 297 13.86 6.14 2.86
CA ASP A 297 12.50 6.56 2.55
C ASP A 297 12.45 7.46 1.30
N LEU A 298 13.15 7.09 0.24
CA LEU A 298 13.15 7.85 -1.00
C LEU A 298 12.03 7.43 -1.96
N TYR A 299 11.87 6.12 -2.15
CA TYR A 299 10.99 5.56 -3.17
C TYR A 299 9.54 5.49 -2.66
N PRO A 300 8.56 6.14 -3.37
CA PRO A 300 7.18 6.19 -2.89
C PRO A 300 6.35 4.93 -3.21
N GLY A 301 6.93 3.90 -3.80
CA GLY A 301 6.23 2.67 -4.17
C GLY A 301 6.09 1.64 -3.06
N TYR A 302 6.76 1.81 -1.91
CA TYR A 302 6.61 1.01 -0.70
C TYR A 302 5.41 1.45 0.14
N SER A 303 5.13 0.73 1.22
CA SER A 303 4.14 1.09 2.24
C SER A 303 4.36 2.49 2.83
N PHE A 304 5.59 2.98 2.81
CA PHE A 304 5.93 4.35 3.24
C PHE A 304 5.37 5.46 2.34
N TYR A 305 4.74 5.13 1.20
CA TYR A 305 3.93 6.09 0.45
C TYR A 305 2.95 6.84 1.36
N ILE A 306 2.52 6.21 2.46
CA ILE A 306 1.58 6.80 3.41
C ILE A 306 2.14 8.05 4.11
N GLN A 307 3.47 8.19 4.21
CA GLN A 307 4.11 9.36 4.81
C GLN A 307 3.85 10.63 3.99
N PHE A 308 3.72 10.51 2.67
CA PHE A 308 3.29 11.62 1.81
C PHE A 308 1.84 12.04 2.05
N ARG A 309 1.10 11.26 2.84
CA ARG A 309 -0.27 11.53 3.24
C ARG A 309 -0.39 11.98 4.71
N GLY A 310 0.74 12.14 5.41
CA GLY A 310 0.81 12.60 6.79
C GLY A 310 0.60 11.50 7.84
N THR A 311 0.70 10.23 7.46
CA THR A 311 0.71 9.07 8.36
C THR A 311 2.14 8.63 8.60
N LEU A 312 2.52 8.31 9.82
CA LEU A 312 3.84 7.73 10.10
C LEU A 312 3.87 6.28 9.60
N GLY A 313 4.76 5.99 8.65
CA GLY A 313 5.13 4.63 8.25
C GLY A 313 6.11 4.02 9.24
N ILE A 314 5.87 2.80 9.68
CA ILE A 314 6.75 2.04 10.56
C ILE A 314 7.06 0.70 9.91
N LEU A 315 8.35 0.45 9.67
CA LEU A 315 8.85 -0.83 9.20
C LEU A 315 9.49 -1.59 10.35
N TYR A 316 9.22 -2.87 10.46
CA TYR A 316 10.18 -3.79 11.04
C TYR A 316 10.47 -4.97 10.13
N GLU A 317 11.72 -5.41 10.24
CA GLU A 317 12.23 -6.57 9.55
C GLU A 317 12.69 -7.60 10.59
N GLN A 318 12.13 -8.79 10.53
CA GLN A 318 12.51 -9.91 11.39
C GLN A 318 13.32 -10.93 10.58
N SER A 319 14.22 -11.67 11.20
CA SER A 319 14.88 -12.77 10.51
C SER A 319 13.86 -13.82 10.04
N ARG A 320 13.88 -14.15 8.75
CA ARG A 320 12.95 -15.07 8.12
C ARG A 320 13.30 -16.52 8.43
N MET A 321 12.30 -17.27 8.87
CA MET A 321 12.43 -18.69 9.08
C MET A 321 11.06 -19.39 9.08
N ALA A 322 11.06 -20.69 8.88
CA ALA A 322 9.91 -21.54 9.14
C ALA A 322 9.96 -22.11 10.56
N GLU A 323 8.97 -22.93 10.88
CA GLU A 323 8.64 -23.45 12.20
C GLU A 323 9.76 -24.14 13.00
N ASP A 324 10.76 -24.70 12.34
CA ASP A 324 11.87 -25.38 13.06
C ASP A 324 12.89 -24.38 13.66
N GLY A 325 12.92 -23.14 13.15
CA GLY A 325 13.95 -22.16 13.51
C GLY A 325 15.24 -22.33 12.71
N VAL A 326 16.17 -21.41 12.89
CA VAL A 326 17.43 -21.34 12.13
C VAL A 326 18.63 -21.32 13.07
N ARG A 327 19.67 -22.10 12.73
CA ARG A 327 20.94 -22.09 13.44
C ARG A 327 21.74 -20.84 13.07
N ARG A 328 22.15 -20.09 14.08
CA ARG A 328 23.00 -18.92 13.96
C ARG A 328 24.48 -19.29 13.85
N PRO A 329 25.34 -18.43 13.30
CA PRO A 329 26.77 -18.67 13.18
C PRO A 329 27.46 -18.97 14.52
N GLU A 330 27.00 -18.37 15.61
CA GLU A 330 27.48 -18.61 16.96
C GLU A 330 26.98 -19.94 17.57
N GLY A 331 26.18 -20.72 16.85
CA GLY A 331 25.68 -22.03 17.26
C GLY A 331 24.34 -22.03 18.00
N THR A 332 23.80 -20.86 18.36
CA THR A 332 22.42 -20.77 18.91
C THR A 332 21.37 -21.04 17.84
N ILE A 333 20.15 -21.36 18.26
CA ILE A 333 19.01 -21.54 17.36
C ILE A 333 17.99 -20.47 17.70
N GLN A 334 17.66 -19.62 16.72
CA GLN A 334 16.51 -18.73 16.82
C GLN A 334 15.26 -19.49 16.39
N SER A 335 14.27 -19.58 17.26
CA SER A 335 13.03 -20.30 16.97
C SER A 335 12.02 -19.42 16.23
N TYR A 336 11.11 -20.05 15.50
CA TYR A 336 9.97 -19.36 14.87
C TYR A 336 9.08 -18.65 15.92
N LYS A 337 8.86 -19.29 17.07
CA LYS A 337 8.13 -18.70 18.19
C LYS A 337 8.75 -17.38 18.67
N GLU A 338 10.08 -17.32 18.75
CA GLU A 338 10.80 -16.09 19.11
C GLU A 338 10.56 -14.98 18.07
N SER A 339 10.60 -15.31 16.77
CA SER A 339 10.31 -14.36 15.71
C SER A 339 8.88 -13.82 15.78
N VAL A 340 7.89 -14.67 16.03
CA VAL A 340 6.50 -14.25 16.25
C VAL A 340 6.38 -13.38 17.50
N HIS A 341 7.12 -13.68 18.58
CA HIS A 341 7.11 -12.89 19.81
C HIS A 341 7.73 -11.50 19.62
N HIS A 342 8.81 -11.38 18.83
CA HIS A 342 9.39 -10.08 18.45
C HIS A 342 8.37 -9.20 17.74
N GLN A 343 7.68 -9.74 16.74
CA GLN A 343 6.63 -9.03 15.99
C GLN A 343 5.45 -8.62 16.90
N TYR A 344 5.03 -9.51 17.80
CA TYR A 344 3.95 -9.23 18.75
C TYR A 344 4.31 -8.10 19.72
N ILE A 345 5.49 -8.15 20.34
CA ILE A 345 5.94 -7.10 21.27
C ILE A 345 6.10 -5.77 20.57
N SER A 346 6.65 -5.77 19.35
CA SER A 346 6.78 -4.55 18.55
C SER A 346 5.42 -3.92 18.25
N THR A 347 4.42 -4.75 17.91
CA THR A 347 3.03 -4.32 17.73
C THR A 347 2.50 -3.63 18.99
N MET A 348 2.63 -4.28 20.15
CA MET A 348 2.12 -3.75 21.42
C MET A 348 2.82 -2.46 21.84
N VAL A 349 4.14 -2.36 21.64
CA VAL A 349 4.91 -1.15 21.96
C VAL A 349 4.49 0.01 21.07
N ASN A 350 4.37 -0.19 19.76
CA ASN A 350 3.95 0.86 18.85
C ASN A 350 2.54 1.39 19.18
N LEU A 351 1.61 0.51 19.55
CA LEU A 351 0.28 0.92 19.97
C LEU A 351 0.32 1.74 21.28
N LYS A 352 1.17 1.35 22.26
CA LYS A 352 1.37 2.13 23.49
C LYS A 352 2.00 3.50 23.21
N THR A 353 2.98 3.57 22.33
CA THR A 353 3.61 4.84 21.93
C THR A 353 2.60 5.75 21.24
N LEU A 354 1.75 5.20 20.36
CA LEU A 354 0.67 5.95 19.71
C LEU A 354 -0.35 6.44 20.74
N GLN A 355 -0.85 5.58 21.64
CA GLN A 355 -1.81 5.97 22.68
C GLN A 355 -1.34 7.20 23.46
N LYS A 356 -0.07 7.20 23.87
CA LYS A 356 0.54 8.30 24.62
C LYS A 356 0.63 9.60 23.82
N ASN A 357 0.88 9.55 22.52
CA ASN A 357 1.24 10.70 21.69
C ASN A 357 0.14 11.12 20.71
N SER A 358 -0.97 10.40 20.62
CA SER A 358 -1.98 10.52 19.56
C SER A 358 -2.50 11.95 19.35
N LYS A 359 -2.72 12.72 20.42
CA LYS A 359 -3.27 14.07 20.33
C LYS A 359 -2.29 15.05 19.67
N LEU A 360 -1.00 14.93 19.98
CA LEU A 360 0.06 15.72 19.35
C LEU A 360 0.22 15.32 17.88
N MET A 361 0.23 14.02 17.59
CA MET A 361 0.32 13.55 16.21
C MET A 361 -0.88 14.02 15.36
N TYR A 362 -2.10 14.07 15.91
CA TYR A 362 -3.26 14.65 15.21
C TYR A 362 -3.11 16.16 14.99
N GLN A 363 -2.52 16.87 15.94
CA GLN A 363 -2.24 18.30 15.76
C GLN A 363 -1.26 18.52 14.62
N ASP A 364 -0.12 17.82 14.61
CA ASP A 364 0.89 17.92 13.55
C ASP A 364 0.29 17.53 12.19
N PHE A 365 -0.51 16.46 12.15
CA PHE A 365 -1.23 16.04 10.94
C PHE A 365 -2.13 17.16 10.40
N TRP A 366 -2.97 17.76 11.24
CA TRP A 366 -3.85 18.84 10.82
C TRP A 366 -3.07 20.08 10.38
N GLU A 367 -2.01 20.46 11.10
CA GLU A 367 -1.16 21.60 10.75
C GLU A 367 -0.45 21.39 9.41
N GLY A 368 0.08 20.20 9.15
CA GLY A 368 0.66 19.81 7.87
C GLY A 368 -0.36 19.90 6.72
N ARG A 369 -1.59 19.40 6.93
CA ARG A 369 -2.67 19.51 5.93
C ARG A 369 -3.06 20.97 5.64
N LYS A 370 -3.12 21.80 6.67
CA LYS A 370 -3.38 23.23 6.54
C LYS A 370 -2.24 23.94 5.80
N TYR A 371 -0.98 23.59 6.12
CA TYR A 371 0.18 24.12 5.40
C TYR A 371 0.14 23.75 3.90
N ASN A 372 -0.16 22.51 3.55
CA ASN A 372 -0.19 22.05 2.17
C ASN A 372 -1.12 22.87 1.26
N VAL A 373 -2.22 23.41 1.80
CA VAL A 373 -3.18 24.23 1.06
C VAL A 373 -2.95 25.73 1.20
N SER A 374 -1.97 26.15 2.00
CA SER A 374 -1.66 27.55 2.26
C SER A 374 -0.90 28.20 1.09
N ARG A 375 -0.76 29.52 1.10
CA ARG A 375 0.06 30.26 0.13
C ARG A 375 1.54 30.24 0.48
N GLU A 376 1.87 29.92 1.71
CA GLU A 376 3.23 29.81 2.26
C GLU A 376 3.85 28.45 1.98
N SER A 377 3.05 27.48 1.53
CA SER A 377 3.51 26.12 1.20
C SER A 377 4.53 26.14 0.06
N ILE A 378 5.55 25.30 0.16
CA ILE A 378 6.49 25.03 -0.96
C ILE A 378 5.79 24.51 -2.22
N TYR A 379 4.57 23.99 -2.08
CA TYR A 379 3.73 23.49 -3.17
C TYR A 379 2.78 24.56 -3.74
N ALA A 380 2.77 25.76 -3.17
CA ALA A 380 1.75 26.78 -3.42
C ALA A 380 1.70 27.25 -4.88
N ASN A 381 2.85 27.38 -5.53
CA ASN A 381 2.99 27.95 -6.86
C ASN A 381 3.49 26.91 -7.86
N ARG A 382 2.77 25.77 -7.94
CA ARG A 382 3.10 24.71 -8.89
C ARG A 382 1.86 23.98 -9.39
N SER A 383 1.84 23.65 -10.67
CA SER A 383 0.87 22.75 -11.28
C SER A 383 1.58 21.81 -12.25
N PHE A 384 1.12 20.57 -12.30
CA PHE A 384 1.51 19.60 -13.32
C PHE A 384 0.42 19.56 -14.39
N VAL A 385 0.83 19.57 -15.67
CA VAL A 385 -0.09 19.60 -16.80
C VAL A 385 0.24 18.46 -17.75
N ILE A 386 -0.63 17.51 -17.86
CA ILE A 386 -0.55 16.42 -18.84
C ILE A 386 -1.19 16.90 -20.13
N LEU A 387 -0.42 16.91 -21.21
CA LEU A 387 -0.85 17.39 -22.51
C LEU A 387 -1.84 16.42 -23.17
N PRO A 388 -2.69 16.88 -24.09
CA PRO A 388 -3.60 16.01 -24.84
C PRO A 388 -2.86 14.87 -25.53
N THR A 389 -3.42 13.68 -25.49
CA THR A 389 -2.84 12.47 -26.06
C THR A 389 -3.90 11.66 -26.82
N ASP A 390 -3.49 10.92 -27.85
CA ASP A 390 -4.33 9.93 -28.53
C ASP A 390 -4.45 8.64 -27.70
N ASN A 391 -3.56 8.40 -26.75
CA ASN A 391 -3.63 7.25 -25.85
C ASN A 391 -4.54 7.55 -24.65
N ILE A 392 -5.83 7.57 -24.93
CA ILE A 392 -6.87 7.86 -23.92
C ILE A 392 -6.91 6.77 -22.85
N GLY A 393 -6.56 5.52 -23.19
CA GLY A 393 -6.48 4.42 -22.24
C GLY A 393 -5.48 4.71 -21.12
N ARG A 394 -4.25 5.09 -21.44
CA ARG A 394 -3.23 5.44 -20.44
C ARG A 394 -3.63 6.66 -19.63
N LEU A 395 -4.15 7.70 -20.28
CA LEU A 395 -4.61 8.90 -19.60
C LEU A 395 -5.69 8.58 -18.56
N ASN A 396 -6.70 7.78 -18.94
CA ASN A 396 -7.78 7.39 -18.03
C ASN A 396 -7.24 6.54 -16.87
N THR A 397 -6.30 5.63 -17.12
CA THR A 397 -5.65 4.84 -16.06
C THR A 397 -4.91 5.73 -15.06
N LEU A 398 -4.17 6.73 -15.52
CA LEU A 398 -3.51 7.70 -14.63
C LEU A 398 -4.55 8.51 -13.84
N ILE A 399 -5.60 8.99 -14.49
CA ILE A 399 -6.69 9.75 -13.84
C ILE A 399 -7.35 8.92 -12.72
N GLU A 400 -7.69 7.66 -12.99
CA GLU A 400 -8.28 6.76 -12.00
C GLU A 400 -7.39 6.63 -10.76
N LYS A 401 -6.08 6.44 -10.97
CA LYS A 401 -5.11 6.33 -9.86
C LYS A 401 -5.00 7.60 -9.05
N LEU A 402 -4.93 8.76 -9.70
CA LEU A 402 -4.89 10.05 -9.02
C LEU A 402 -6.18 10.32 -8.24
N GLN A 403 -7.34 9.97 -8.80
CA GLN A 403 -8.64 10.11 -8.13
C GLN A 403 -8.78 9.17 -6.93
N LEU A 404 -8.27 7.93 -7.02
CA LEU A 404 -8.25 6.99 -5.89
C LEU A 404 -7.41 7.52 -4.71
N GLN A 405 -6.46 8.41 -4.99
CA GLN A 405 -5.64 9.11 -4.00
C GLN A 405 -6.25 10.43 -3.49
N ASP A 406 -7.52 10.70 -3.77
CA ASP A 406 -8.22 11.96 -3.42
C ASP A 406 -7.65 13.22 -4.07
N ILE A 407 -6.88 13.08 -5.16
CA ILE A 407 -6.28 14.21 -5.88
C ILE A 407 -7.33 14.86 -6.78
N LYS A 408 -7.53 16.17 -6.63
CA LYS A 408 -8.44 16.96 -7.45
C LYS A 408 -7.81 17.25 -8.80
N LEU A 409 -8.54 16.95 -9.86
CA LEU A 409 -8.11 17.07 -11.25
C LEU A 409 -9.02 18.03 -12.00
N TYR A 410 -8.42 18.75 -12.96
CA TYR A 410 -9.12 19.74 -13.76
C TYR A 410 -8.75 19.60 -15.23
N LYS A 411 -9.54 20.24 -16.11
CA LYS A 411 -9.22 20.46 -17.51
C LYS A 411 -9.48 21.90 -17.92
N ASN A 412 -8.77 22.36 -18.93
CA ASN A 412 -9.03 23.66 -19.57
C ASN A 412 -9.91 23.50 -20.81
N ASP A 413 -10.79 24.47 -21.05
CA ASP A 413 -11.62 24.61 -22.24
C ASP A 413 -11.13 25.72 -23.18
N LYS A 414 -10.10 26.47 -22.75
CA LYS A 414 -9.42 27.51 -23.51
C LYS A 414 -7.91 27.34 -23.39
N PRO A 415 -7.13 27.81 -24.37
CA PRO A 415 -5.67 27.83 -24.25
C PRO A 415 -5.26 28.72 -23.06
N ILE A 416 -4.21 28.31 -22.34
CA ILE A 416 -3.68 29.08 -21.20
C ILE A 416 -2.22 29.45 -21.50
N LEU A 417 -1.92 30.74 -21.54
CA LEU A 417 -0.53 31.23 -21.68
C LEU A 417 0.14 31.20 -20.31
N VAL A 418 1.28 30.53 -20.23
CA VAL A 418 2.10 30.37 -19.01
C VAL A 418 3.56 30.65 -19.31
N LYS A 419 4.36 30.89 -18.26
CA LYS A 419 5.78 31.21 -18.38
C LYS A 419 6.65 30.25 -17.59
N ASN A 420 7.93 30.16 -18.00
CA ASN A 420 8.97 29.38 -17.30
C ASN A 420 8.58 27.91 -17.08
N VAL A 421 8.08 27.29 -18.12
CA VAL A 421 7.56 25.92 -18.08
C VAL A 421 8.70 24.91 -18.14
N LEU A 422 8.78 23.99 -17.19
CA LEU A 422 9.73 22.89 -17.18
C LEU A 422 9.13 21.66 -17.89
N LYS A 423 9.83 21.15 -18.90
CA LYS A 423 9.51 19.90 -19.60
C LYS A 423 10.16 18.70 -18.92
N GLN A 424 9.66 17.49 -19.19
CA GLN A 424 10.26 16.23 -18.75
C GLN A 424 11.73 16.06 -19.18
N SER A 425 12.13 16.69 -20.29
CA SER A 425 13.53 16.70 -20.77
C SER A 425 14.49 17.56 -19.93
N GLY A 426 13.97 18.34 -18.96
CA GLY A 426 14.73 19.36 -18.23
C GLY A 426 14.80 20.72 -18.95
N GLU A 427 14.24 20.85 -20.16
CA GLU A 427 14.19 22.12 -20.90
C GLU A 427 13.19 23.08 -20.22
N ILE A 428 13.58 24.36 -20.09
CA ILE A 428 12.72 25.43 -19.61
C ILE A 428 12.31 26.32 -20.79
N LEU A 429 11.00 26.47 -20.97
CA LEU A 429 10.41 27.34 -21.97
C LEU A 429 9.94 28.63 -21.30
N GLU A 430 10.42 29.79 -21.78
CA GLU A 430 10.02 31.10 -21.22
C GLU A 430 8.52 31.37 -21.38
N ASN A 431 7.95 31.00 -22.52
CA ASN A 431 6.53 31.16 -22.83
C ASN A 431 6.01 29.87 -23.45
N TYR A 432 4.83 29.42 -22.98
CA TYR A 432 4.17 28.24 -23.50
C TYR A 432 2.66 28.42 -23.48
N THR A 433 1.98 27.93 -24.50
CA THR A 433 0.51 27.90 -24.53
C THR A 433 0.02 26.49 -24.27
N ILE A 434 -0.57 26.27 -23.11
CA ILE A 434 -1.21 25.00 -22.77
C ILE A 434 -2.40 24.78 -23.71
N PRO A 435 -2.43 23.69 -24.48
CA PRO A 435 -3.53 23.40 -25.40
C PRO A 435 -4.83 23.06 -24.65
N ILE A 436 -5.96 23.25 -25.34
CA ILE A 436 -7.30 22.88 -24.83
C ILE A 436 -7.35 21.37 -24.56
N GLY A 437 -8.03 20.98 -23.47
CA GLY A 437 -8.23 19.58 -23.12
C GLY A 437 -7.07 18.95 -22.33
N SER A 438 -6.08 19.74 -21.94
CA SER A 438 -5.02 19.28 -21.05
C SER A 438 -5.57 18.92 -19.67
N LEU A 439 -5.04 17.86 -19.03
CA LEU A 439 -5.32 17.51 -17.65
C LEU A 439 -4.42 18.33 -16.73
N ILE A 440 -5.01 19.07 -15.79
CA ILE A 440 -4.29 19.96 -14.89
C ILE A 440 -4.42 19.45 -13.45
N VAL A 441 -3.27 19.28 -12.80
CA VAL A 441 -3.13 18.85 -11.40
C VAL A 441 -2.46 19.97 -10.62
N PRO A 442 -3.21 20.90 -9.99
CA PRO A 442 -2.62 21.89 -9.09
C PRO A 442 -1.97 21.17 -7.90
N ASN A 443 -0.74 21.54 -7.55
CA ASN A 443 -0.07 20.89 -6.43
C ASN A 443 -0.57 21.36 -5.06
N ARG A 444 -1.10 22.60 -4.96
CA ARG A 444 -1.66 23.16 -3.73
C ARG A 444 -2.99 22.51 -3.37
N GLN A 445 -2.93 21.33 -2.77
CA GLN A 445 -4.05 20.52 -2.29
C GLN A 445 -3.67 19.86 -0.96
N SER A 446 -4.62 19.25 -0.26
CA SER A 446 -4.34 18.52 0.99
C SER A 446 -3.30 17.41 0.80
N GLU A 447 -3.29 16.77 -0.37
CA GLU A 447 -2.35 15.71 -0.76
C GLU A 447 -1.08 16.25 -1.48
N ALA A 448 -0.69 17.50 -1.23
CA ALA A 448 0.41 18.15 -1.95
C ALA A 448 1.74 17.38 -1.95
N PRO A 449 2.21 16.80 -0.82
CA PRO A 449 3.43 16.01 -0.80
C PRO A 449 3.35 14.75 -1.69
N LEU A 450 2.21 14.06 -1.67
CA LEU A 450 1.98 12.89 -2.52
C LEU A 450 1.97 13.25 -4.01
N ILE A 451 1.29 14.34 -4.38
CA ILE A 451 1.29 14.85 -5.76
C ILE A 451 2.72 15.13 -6.20
N ALA A 452 3.51 15.80 -5.36
CA ALA A 452 4.91 16.10 -5.63
C ALA A 452 5.72 14.81 -5.84
N ALA A 453 5.66 13.88 -4.91
CA ALA A 453 6.41 12.62 -4.97
C ALA A 453 6.08 11.80 -6.24
N MET A 454 4.82 11.83 -6.71
CA MET A 454 4.38 11.08 -7.89
C MET A 454 4.60 11.79 -9.23
N MET A 455 4.72 13.13 -9.23
CA MET A 455 4.68 13.92 -10.47
C MET A 455 5.95 14.75 -10.72
N GLU A 456 6.85 14.91 -9.77
CA GLU A 456 8.13 15.60 -9.96
C GLU A 456 9.03 14.84 -10.93
N PHE A 457 9.76 15.59 -11.77
CA PHE A 457 10.70 15.00 -12.75
C PHE A 457 12.07 14.68 -12.14
N ASP A 458 12.35 15.20 -10.95
CA ASP A 458 13.60 15.03 -10.22
C ASP A 458 13.33 14.82 -8.73
N ALA A 459 13.81 13.70 -8.20
CA ALA A 459 13.67 13.33 -6.78
C ALA A 459 14.54 14.17 -5.82
N LYS A 460 15.49 14.97 -6.33
CA LYS A 460 16.38 15.87 -5.57
C LYS A 460 17.16 15.15 -4.46
N ILE A 461 17.87 14.12 -4.82
CA ILE A 461 18.78 13.41 -3.91
C ILE A 461 19.96 14.33 -3.56
N ASP A 462 20.37 14.37 -2.28
CA ASP A 462 21.50 15.17 -1.83
C ASP A 462 22.82 14.71 -2.48
N GLU A 463 23.64 15.67 -2.89
CA GLU A 463 24.93 15.39 -3.54
C GLU A 463 25.83 14.49 -2.69
N SER A 464 25.81 14.64 -1.38
CA SER A 464 26.58 13.80 -0.45
C SER A 464 26.21 12.32 -0.53
N VAL A 465 24.94 12.01 -0.78
CA VAL A 465 24.44 10.63 -0.96
C VAL A 465 24.92 10.09 -2.31
N LEU A 466 24.79 10.89 -3.37
CA LEU A 466 25.26 10.50 -4.72
C LEU A 466 26.78 10.26 -4.76
N VAL A 467 27.55 11.05 -4.02
CA VAL A 467 29.02 10.84 -3.85
C VAL A 467 29.31 9.52 -3.15
N LYS A 468 28.61 9.22 -2.05
CA LYS A 468 28.76 7.94 -1.32
C LYS A 468 28.38 6.75 -2.20
N GLU A 469 27.26 6.82 -2.92
CA GLU A 469 26.83 5.82 -3.89
C GLU A 469 27.91 5.53 -4.92
N LYS A 470 28.43 6.59 -5.56
CA LYS A 470 29.50 6.47 -6.53
C LYS A 470 30.77 5.85 -5.93
N GLN A 471 31.14 6.25 -4.72
CA GLN A 471 32.30 5.68 -4.01
C GLN A 471 32.13 4.19 -3.72
N ALA A 472 30.96 3.76 -3.23
CA ALA A 472 30.66 2.34 -2.98
C ALA A 472 30.74 1.54 -4.29
N ASN A 473 30.11 2.03 -5.33
CA ASN A 473 30.09 1.38 -6.63
C ASN A 473 31.50 1.23 -7.23
N LEU A 474 32.36 2.28 -7.13
CA LEU A 474 33.74 2.24 -7.62
C LEU A 474 34.65 1.37 -6.74
N ARG A 475 34.38 1.25 -5.44
CA ARG A 475 35.22 0.46 -4.51
C ARG A 475 35.03 -1.03 -4.67
N ASP A 476 33.77 -1.50 -4.72
CA ASP A 476 33.43 -2.91 -4.67
C ASP A 476 32.21 -3.31 -5.51
N GLY A 477 31.67 -2.40 -6.32
CA GLY A 477 30.48 -2.63 -7.14
C GLY A 477 29.16 -2.65 -6.37
N SER A 478 29.18 -2.32 -5.07
CA SER A 478 27.96 -2.27 -4.27
C SER A 478 27.16 -0.99 -4.51
N SER A 479 25.85 -1.07 -4.31
CA SER A 479 24.95 0.08 -4.24
C SER A 479 24.49 0.27 -2.81
N ILE A 480 24.48 1.51 -2.33
CA ILE A 480 23.91 1.88 -1.04
C ILE A 480 22.48 2.41 -1.17
N MET A 481 22.05 2.74 -2.39
CA MET A 481 20.67 3.14 -2.68
C MET A 481 19.87 1.94 -3.15
N TYR A 482 18.75 1.68 -2.49
CA TYR A 482 17.90 0.53 -2.76
C TYR A 482 16.66 0.95 -3.53
N ASP A 483 16.37 0.25 -4.65
CA ASP A 483 15.20 0.47 -5.51
C ASP A 483 14.97 1.93 -5.98
N THR A 484 16.05 2.69 -6.15
CA THR A 484 16.00 4.05 -6.68
C THR A 484 15.73 4.03 -8.18
N THR A 485 14.48 3.90 -8.56
CA THR A 485 14.05 3.99 -9.95
C THR A 485 13.26 5.27 -10.20
N ALA A 486 13.08 5.63 -11.47
CA ALA A 486 12.20 6.72 -11.85
C ALA A 486 10.75 6.35 -11.46
N PHE A 487 10.14 7.14 -10.58
CA PHE A 487 8.80 6.90 -10.07
C PHE A 487 7.78 7.98 -10.44
N ASN A 488 8.12 8.86 -11.39
CA ASN A 488 7.17 9.81 -11.94
C ASN A 488 6.10 9.08 -12.75
N LEU A 489 4.85 9.15 -12.31
CA LEU A 489 3.76 8.38 -12.93
C LEU A 489 3.49 8.82 -14.36
N SER A 490 3.55 10.11 -14.69
CA SER A 490 3.28 10.55 -16.05
C SER A 490 4.33 10.05 -17.05
N MET A 491 5.61 10.03 -16.64
CA MET A 491 6.69 9.46 -17.44
C MET A 491 6.54 7.95 -17.61
N MET A 492 6.17 7.23 -16.56
CA MET A 492 5.93 5.78 -16.62
C MET A 492 4.78 5.40 -17.55
N TYR A 493 3.74 6.24 -17.61
CA TYR A 493 2.64 6.07 -18.56
C TYR A 493 2.95 6.61 -19.96
N GLY A 494 4.16 7.15 -20.21
CA GLY A 494 4.54 7.73 -21.49
C GLY A 494 3.60 8.87 -21.91
N LEU A 495 3.20 9.71 -20.94
CA LEU A 495 2.34 10.87 -21.15
C LEU A 495 3.17 12.15 -21.08
N ASP A 496 3.09 12.97 -22.11
CA ASP A 496 3.79 14.25 -22.15
C ASP A 496 3.25 15.18 -21.05
N THR A 497 4.15 15.59 -20.16
CA THR A 497 3.79 16.41 -19.00
C THR A 497 4.75 17.57 -18.87
N ILE A 498 4.23 18.70 -18.40
CA ILE A 498 4.99 19.89 -18.07
C ILE A 498 4.72 20.32 -16.64
N THR A 499 5.69 20.97 -16.01
CA THR A 499 5.52 21.64 -14.73
C THR A 499 5.44 23.14 -14.95
N VAL A 500 4.43 23.78 -14.35
CA VAL A 500 4.19 25.21 -14.45
C VAL A 500 4.39 25.81 -13.05
N PRO A 501 5.21 26.89 -12.89
CA PRO A 501 5.46 27.55 -11.61
C PRO A 501 4.30 28.48 -11.18
N GLU A 502 3.07 28.03 -11.37
CA GLU A 502 1.85 28.74 -11.03
C GLU A 502 0.79 27.77 -10.52
N ASN A 503 -0.07 28.21 -9.60
CA ASN A 503 -1.24 27.46 -9.16
C ASN A 503 -2.41 27.69 -10.12
N LEU A 504 -2.53 26.84 -11.12
CA LEU A 504 -3.59 26.91 -12.11
C LEU A 504 -4.91 26.39 -11.52
N THR A 505 -5.80 27.28 -11.09
CA THR A 505 -7.13 26.93 -10.57
C THR A 505 -8.26 27.80 -11.14
N SER A 506 -7.92 28.95 -11.76
CA SER A 506 -8.89 29.89 -12.30
C SER A 506 -9.40 29.42 -13.66
N ASN A 507 -10.72 29.49 -13.85
CA ASN A 507 -11.39 29.16 -15.12
C ASN A 507 -11.14 27.73 -15.61
N LEU A 508 -10.96 26.79 -14.69
CA LEU A 508 -10.83 25.37 -14.98
C LEU A 508 -12.11 24.62 -14.71
N ILE A 509 -12.33 23.57 -15.47
CA ILE A 509 -13.48 22.66 -15.28
C ILE A 509 -12.99 21.47 -14.44
N PRO A 510 -13.64 21.16 -13.29
CA PRO A 510 -13.33 19.95 -12.57
C PRO A 510 -13.45 18.72 -13.46
N TRP A 511 -12.43 17.85 -13.41
CA TRP A 511 -12.48 16.60 -14.17
C TRP A 511 -13.58 15.72 -13.61
N LYS A 512 -14.48 15.31 -14.48
CA LYS A 512 -15.48 14.28 -14.17
C LYS A 512 -15.19 13.10 -15.07
N SER A 513 -15.08 11.90 -14.50
CA SER A 513 -15.01 10.68 -15.29
C SER A 513 -16.24 10.63 -16.18
N LYS A 514 -16.05 10.60 -17.49
CA LYS A 514 -17.15 10.28 -18.37
C LYS A 514 -17.48 8.80 -18.12
N SER A 515 -18.72 8.51 -17.79
CA SER A 515 -19.20 7.13 -17.94
C SER A 515 -18.97 6.78 -19.42
N SER A 516 -18.19 5.74 -19.66
CA SER A 516 -17.90 5.26 -21.02
C SER A 516 -19.12 4.51 -21.56
N TYR A 517 -20.22 5.23 -21.74
CA TYR A 517 -21.26 4.75 -22.63
C TYR A 517 -20.75 5.00 -24.05
N LEU A 518 -20.41 3.93 -24.74
CA LEU A 518 -20.35 3.96 -26.21
C LEU A 518 -21.74 4.31 -26.68
N GLU A 519 -21.93 5.49 -27.26
CA GLU A 519 -23.10 5.74 -28.07
C GLU A 519 -22.97 4.83 -29.29
N PHE A 520 -23.78 3.78 -29.32
CA PHE A 520 -23.93 2.93 -30.48
C PHE A 520 -24.68 3.72 -31.54
N GLU A 521 -24.03 4.09 -32.63
CA GLU A 521 -24.74 4.47 -33.82
C GLU A 521 -25.37 3.21 -34.43
N GLU A 522 -26.68 3.11 -34.38
CA GLU A 522 -27.44 1.95 -34.87
C GLU A 522 -27.16 1.59 -36.34
N ASN A 523 -26.67 2.54 -37.13
CA ASN A 523 -26.34 2.37 -38.54
C ASN A 523 -24.84 2.24 -38.83
N ALA A 524 -23.98 2.10 -37.81
CA ALA A 524 -22.57 1.93 -38.04
C ALA A 524 -22.30 0.56 -38.68
N VAL A 525 -21.60 0.57 -39.81
CA VAL A 525 -21.15 -0.64 -40.50
C VAL A 525 -19.75 -1.08 -40.08
N MET A 526 -19.08 -0.25 -39.35
CA MET A 526 -17.70 -0.46 -38.90
C MET A 526 -17.43 0.26 -37.57
N TRP A 527 -16.68 -0.38 -36.70
CA TRP A 527 -16.14 0.22 -35.47
C TRP A 527 -14.62 0.14 -35.47
N SER A 528 -13.95 1.14 -34.93
CA SER A 528 -12.50 1.15 -34.83
C SER A 528 -12.02 1.72 -33.51
N VAL A 529 -10.87 1.21 -33.05
CA VAL A 529 -10.10 1.78 -31.93
C VAL A 529 -8.76 2.26 -32.49
N ASN A 530 -8.41 3.49 -32.14
CA ASN A 530 -7.16 4.13 -32.57
C ASN A 530 -5.95 3.26 -32.14
N GLY A 531 -5.06 2.96 -33.07
CA GLY A 531 -3.86 2.15 -32.83
C GLY A 531 -2.81 2.79 -31.91
N ASN A 532 -2.92 4.10 -31.64
CA ASN A 532 -2.09 4.80 -30.65
C ASN A 532 -2.63 4.62 -29.21
N ASP A 533 -3.84 4.06 -29.06
CA ASP A 533 -4.46 3.78 -27.77
C ASP A 533 -4.23 2.30 -27.37
N ASP A 534 -3.62 2.06 -26.23
CA ASP A 534 -3.34 0.71 -25.71
C ASP A 534 -4.61 -0.16 -25.61
N ARG A 535 -5.79 0.44 -25.46
CA ARG A 535 -7.07 -0.26 -25.46
C ARG A 535 -7.35 -0.99 -26.76
N SER A 536 -6.69 -0.62 -27.86
CA SER A 536 -6.82 -1.32 -29.14
C SER A 536 -6.45 -2.80 -29.03
N VAL A 537 -5.44 -3.15 -28.24
CA VAL A 537 -5.00 -4.53 -28.00
C VAL A 537 -6.06 -5.30 -27.19
N ALA A 538 -6.50 -4.73 -26.06
CA ALA A 538 -7.54 -5.35 -25.24
C ALA A 538 -8.86 -5.53 -25.99
N PHE A 539 -9.24 -4.54 -26.80
CA PHE A 539 -10.42 -4.60 -27.66
C PHE A 539 -10.32 -5.75 -28.68
N ALA A 540 -9.17 -5.86 -29.37
CA ALA A 540 -8.94 -6.96 -30.31
C ALA A 540 -9.01 -8.34 -29.62
N ALA A 541 -8.29 -8.50 -28.50
CA ALA A 541 -8.28 -9.75 -27.75
C ALA A 541 -9.68 -10.17 -27.31
N ARG A 542 -10.46 -9.24 -26.76
CA ARG A 542 -11.82 -9.52 -26.29
C ARG A 542 -12.77 -9.91 -27.41
N LEU A 543 -12.66 -9.27 -28.57
CA LEU A 543 -13.47 -9.63 -29.74
C LEU A 543 -13.12 -11.00 -30.29
N MET A 544 -11.82 -11.32 -30.35
CA MET A 544 -11.33 -12.64 -30.78
C MET A 544 -11.82 -13.75 -29.82
N GLU A 545 -11.81 -13.53 -28.52
CA GLU A 545 -12.40 -14.47 -27.54
C GLU A 545 -13.90 -14.72 -27.80
N LEU A 546 -14.62 -13.71 -28.29
CA LEU A 546 -16.03 -13.81 -28.64
C LEU A 546 -16.27 -14.39 -30.06
N GLY A 547 -15.21 -14.81 -30.75
CA GLY A 547 -15.30 -15.35 -32.11
C GLY A 547 -15.52 -14.30 -33.18
N VAL A 548 -15.37 -13.01 -32.88
CA VAL A 548 -15.52 -11.91 -33.82
C VAL A 548 -14.23 -11.70 -34.62
N GLU A 549 -14.34 -11.64 -35.95
CA GLU A 549 -13.22 -11.36 -36.82
C GLU A 549 -12.81 -9.89 -36.71
N VAL A 550 -11.51 -9.67 -36.38
CA VAL A 550 -10.90 -8.35 -36.31
C VAL A 550 -9.88 -8.13 -37.42
N ARG A 551 -9.76 -6.89 -37.87
CA ARG A 551 -8.74 -6.46 -38.84
C ARG A 551 -7.85 -5.40 -38.21
N VAL A 552 -6.59 -5.37 -38.61
CA VAL A 552 -5.61 -4.37 -38.15
C VAL A 552 -5.14 -3.53 -39.33
N ILE A 553 -5.18 -2.23 -39.15
CA ILE A 553 -4.71 -1.27 -40.15
C ILE A 553 -3.17 -1.32 -40.21
N ASN A 554 -2.62 -1.67 -41.38
CA ASN A 554 -1.17 -1.82 -41.57
C ASN A 554 -0.48 -0.54 -42.08
N LYS A 555 -1.26 0.43 -42.58
CA LYS A 555 -0.77 1.75 -43.04
C LYS A 555 -1.80 2.81 -42.63
N LYS A 556 -1.34 4.01 -42.25
CA LYS A 556 -2.24 5.15 -41.98
C LYS A 556 -3.28 5.27 -43.09
N THR A 557 -4.54 5.28 -42.72
CA THR A 557 -5.69 5.28 -43.63
C THR A 557 -6.74 6.25 -43.10
N SER A 558 -7.42 6.97 -43.97
CA SER A 558 -8.59 7.77 -43.60
C SER A 558 -9.85 7.06 -44.09
N LEU A 559 -10.79 6.79 -43.19
CA LEU A 559 -12.06 6.14 -43.45
C LEU A 559 -13.20 7.01 -42.90
N SER A 560 -14.15 7.36 -43.74
CA SER A 560 -15.33 8.19 -43.36
C SER A 560 -14.95 9.47 -42.61
N GLY A 561 -13.84 10.12 -43.00
CA GLY A 561 -13.34 11.34 -42.36
C GLY A 561 -12.57 11.14 -41.05
N HIS A 562 -12.32 9.90 -40.61
CA HIS A 562 -11.52 9.56 -39.44
C HIS A 562 -10.15 9.03 -39.85
N ASP A 563 -9.11 9.62 -39.33
CA ASP A 563 -7.72 9.18 -39.52
C ASP A 563 -7.45 7.98 -38.59
N LEU A 564 -7.14 6.84 -39.18
CA LEU A 564 -6.76 5.61 -38.49
C LEU A 564 -5.26 5.37 -38.67
N PRO A 565 -4.44 5.50 -37.61
CA PRO A 565 -3.03 5.18 -37.68
C PRO A 565 -2.80 3.68 -37.88
N ARG A 566 -1.57 3.30 -38.23
CA ARG A 566 -1.12 1.91 -38.21
C ARG A 566 -1.34 1.29 -36.82
N GLY A 567 -1.84 0.06 -36.77
CA GLY A 567 -2.15 -0.63 -35.52
C GLY A 567 -3.60 -0.45 -35.06
N SER A 568 -4.39 0.45 -35.71
CA SER A 568 -5.81 0.59 -35.38
C SER A 568 -6.55 -0.73 -35.63
N VAL A 569 -7.36 -1.11 -34.66
CA VAL A 569 -8.21 -2.32 -34.73
C VAL A 569 -9.55 -1.95 -35.31
N VAL A 570 -10.03 -2.73 -36.26
CA VAL A 570 -11.29 -2.50 -36.99
C VAL A 570 -12.15 -3.76 -36.98
N VAL A 571 -13.44 -3.57 -36.74
CA VAL A 571 -14.48 -4.60 -36.88
C VAL A 571 -15.50 -4.13 -37.90
N ILE A 572 -15.84 -4.99 -38.84
CA ILE A 572 -16.78 -4.69 -39.92
C ILE A 572 -18.00 -5.58 -39.74
N LEU A 573 -19.19 -5.01 -39.76
CA LEU A 573 -20.43 -5.71 -39.50
C LEU A 573 -20.68 -6.90 -40.46
N SER A 574 -20.27 -6.78 -41.72
CA SER A 574 -20.38 -7.86 -42.71
C SER A 574 -19.49 -9.09 -42.42
N LEU A 575 -18.53 -8.99 -41.51
CA LEU A 575 -17.66 -10.07 -41.05
C LEU A 575 -18.13 -10.69 -39.73
N ILE A 576 -19.15 -10.13 -39.10
CA ILE A 576 -19.74 -10.67 -37.87
C ILE A 576 -20.85 -11.66 -38.30
N HIS A 577 -20.54 -12.94 -38.33
CA HIS A 577 -21.55 -13.98 -38.40
C HIS A 577 -22.27 -14.07 -37.06
N ILE A 578 -23.35 -13.30 -36.91
CA ILE A 578 -24.24 -13.39 -35.74
C ILE A 578 -25.13 -14.63 -35.96
N SER A 579 -24.76 -15.75 -35.38
CA SER A 579 -25.72 -16.82 -35.13
C SER A 579 -26.59 -16.37 -33.94
N GLU A 580 -27.74 -15.81 -34.24
CA GLU A 580 -28.82 -15.34 -33.36
C GLU A 580 -28.50 -14.34 -32.23
N PRO A 581 -29.24 -13.24 -32.10
CA PRO A 581 -29.05 -12.23 -31.06
C PRO A 581 -29.79 -12.64 -29.79
N THR A 582 -29.15 -13.38 -28.91
CA THR A 582 -29.78 -13.76 -27.64
C THR A 582 -29.30 -13.00 -26.39
N ARG A 583 -28.40 -12.01 -26.49
CA ARG A 583 -28.14 -11.07 -25.39
C ARG A 583 -27.54 -9.75 -25.90
N PRO A 584 -27.94 -8.59 -25.34
CA PRO A 584 -27.22 -7.34 -25.58
C PRO A 584 -25.80 -7.48 -25.05
N LEU A 585 -24.81 -7.18 -25.89
CA LEU A 585 -23.41 -7.14 -25.52
C LEU A 585 -23.18 -5.93 -24.60
N TYR A 586 -23.30 -6.12 -23.30
CA TYR A 586 -22.76 -5.20 -22.33
C TYR A 586 -21.24 -5.42 -22.29
N ILE A 587 -20.50 -4.62 -23.04
CA ILE A 587 -19.06 -4.50 -22.85
C ILE A 587 -18.87 -3.56 -21.66
N SER A 588 -18.96 -4.11 -20.45
CA SER A 588 -18.48 -3.41 -19.28
C SER A 588 -16.95 -3.54 -19.25
N TYR A 589 -16.26 -2.42 -19.29
CA TYR A 589 -14.84 -2.38 -18.99
C TYR A 589 -14.66 -2.74 -17.52
N ALA A 590 -14.27 -3.97 -17.26
CA ALA A 590 -13.67 -4.39 -16.02
C ALA A 590 -12.33 -5.04 -16.40
N VAL A 591 -11.25 -4.28 -16.26
CA VAL A 591 -9.91 -4.76 -16.02
C VAL A 591 -9.48 -4.12 -14.73
#